data_dd87c0343872df7d4dbc8561885eb240
#
_entry.id   dd87c0343872df7d4dbc8561885eb240
#
_cell.length_a   1.000
_cell.length_b   1.000
_cell.length_c   1.000
_cell.angle_alpha   90.00
_cell.angle_beta   90.00
_cell.angle_gamma   90.00
#
_symmetry.space_group_name_H-M   'P 1'
#
loop_
_entity.id
_entity.type
_entity.pdbx_description
1 polymer ?
#
loop_
_entity_poly.entity_id
_entity_poly.type
_entity_poly.pdbx_seq_one_letter_code
_entity_poly.pdbx_strand_id
1 'polypeptide(L)'
;MSSLLIGYYSKTGNTKAMAEYIAAGAREAGANVDLLPIENVTVPSLLSYDGIILGSPDYYGGMAAPVKQLLDDSVRLHGQLAGKVGGAFSSAANIGGGNETTILGIIHGLLVHGMIVPGVAVGDHYGPVSINAPDERVERQCKKYGLLIADIARRLKDEG
;
A
#
# COMPACT_ATOMS: atom_id res chain seq x y z
N MET A 1 -13.53 -7.52 12.44
CA MET A 1 -13.16 -7.51 11.00
C MET A 1 -12.54 -6.16 10.68
N SER A 2 -11.32 -6.12 10.15
CA SER A 2 -10.65 -4.88 9.75
C SER A 2 -11.12 -4.40 8.38
N SER A 3 -11.07 -3.07 8.15
CA SER A 3 -11.34 -2.43 6.86
C SER A 3 -10.04 -1.89 6.26
N LEU A 4 -9.75 -2.25 5.02
CA LEU A 4 -8.52 -1.86 4.35
C LEU A 4 -8.81 -1.12 3.04
N LEU A 5 -8.07 -0.05 2.80
CA LEU A 5 -7.94 0.56 1.49
C LEU A 5 -6.67 0.05 0.81
N ILE A 6 -6.79 -0.40 -0.43
CA ILE A 6 -5.67 -0.60 -1.33
C ILE A 6 -5.84 0.38 -2.49
N GLY A 7 -5.13 1.51 -2.40
CA GLY A 7 -5.12 2.56 -3.40
C GLY A 7 -3.92 2.41 -4.33
N TYR A 8 -4.14 2.49 -5.64
CA TYR A 8 -3.05 2.31 -6.61
C TYR A 8 -3.16 3.26 -7.79
N TYR A 9 -2.02 3.64 -8.35
CA TYR A 9 -1.93 4.21 -9.68
C TYR A 9 -1.35 3.16 -10.64
N SER A 10 -1.95 3.00 -11.82
CA SER A 10 -1.47 2.05 -12.82
C SER A 10 -1.80 2.53 -14.23
N LYS A 11 -0.77 2.68 -15.06
CA LYS A 11 -0.93 3.07 -16.47
C LYS A 11 -0.99 1.85 -17.39
N THR A 12 -0.15 0.85 -17.16
CA THR A 12 0.01 -0.33 -18.02
C THR A 12 -0.59 -1.60 -17.43
N GLY A 13 -1.06 -1.57 -16.19
CA GLY A 13 -1.71 -2.69 -15.52
C GLY A 13 -0.83 -3.47 -14.53
N ASN A 14 0.47 -3.25 -14.47
CA ASN A 14 1.36 -4.01 -13.59
C ASN A 14 1.12 -3.71 -12.11
N THR A 15 1.05 -2.43 -11.73
CA THR A 15 0.74 -2.02 -10.36
C THR A 15 -0.68 -2.47 -9.96
N LYS A 16 -1.65 -2.40 -10.88
CA LYS A 16 -3.01 -2.91 -10.66
C LYS A 16 -3.02 -4.39 -10.34
N ALA A 17 -2.31 -5.21 -11.11
CA ALA A 17 -2.24 -6.65 -10.87
C ALA A 17 -1.63 -6.95 -9.48
N MET A 18 -0.60 -6.23 -9.05
CA MET A 18 -0.06 -6.35 -7.69
C MET A 18 -1.11 -6.00 -6.64
N ALA A 19 -1.86 -4.92 -6.83
CA ALA A 19 -2.92 -4.49 -5.92
C ALA A 19 -4.02 -5.57 -5.79
N GLU A 20 -4.39 -6.24 -6.88
CA GLU A 20 -5.34 -7.34 -6.88
C GLU A 20 -4.85 -8.55 -6.05
N TYR A 21 -3.56 -8.90 -6.16
CA TYR A 21 -2.97 -9.97 -5.33
C TYR A 21 -2.90 -9.58 -3.85
N ILE A 22 -2.56 -8.33 -3.52
CA ILE A 22 -2.57 -7.85 -2.14
C ILE A 22 -4.00 -7.91 -1.57
N ALA A 23 -4.99 -7.48 -2.34
CA ALA A 23 -6.41 -7.54 -1.96
C ALA A 23 -6.87 -8.97 -1.73
N ALA A 24 -6.44 -9.93 -2.57
CA ALA A 24 -6.76 -11.33 -2.38
C ALA A 24 -6.24 -11.86 -1.03
N GLY A 25 -4.98 -11.58 -0.70
CA GLY A 25 -4.40 -11.99 0.59
C GLY A 25 -5.08 -11.33 1.79
N ALA A 26 -5.43 -10.05 1.69
CA ALA A 26 -6.13 -9.36 2.77
C ALA A 26 -7.56 -9.93 2.99
N ARG A 27 -8.28 -10.24 1.92
CA ARG A 27 -9.61 -10.88 2.00
C ARG A 27 -9.53 -12.30 2.57
N GLU A 28 -8.49 -13.05 2.23
CA GLU A 28 -8.23 -14.38 2.81
C GLU A 28 -8.04 -14.30 4.34
N ALA A 29 -7.45 -13.21 4.83
CA ALA A 29 -7.34 -12.91 6.26
C ALA A 29 -8.65 -12.39 6.90
N GLY A 30 -9.73 -12.28 6.15
CA GLY A 30 -11.04 -11.84 6.63
C GLY A 30 -11.21 -10.31 6.67
N ALA A 31 -10.37 -9.53 6.01
CA ALA A 31 -10.55 -8.09 5.93
C ALA A 31 -11.62 -7.70 4.90
N ASN A 32 -12.35 -6.61 5.19
CA ASN A 32 -13.13 -5.90 4.19
C ASN A 32 -12.20 -4.98 3.38
N VAL A 33 -12.15 -5.14 2.07
CA VAL A 33 -11.14 -4.48 1.23
C VAL A 33 -11.79 -3.67 0.12
N ASP A 34 -11.53 -2.37 0.14
CA ASP A 34 -11.75 -1.47 -0.99
C ASP A 34 -10.47 -1.39 -1.82
N LEU A 35 -10.56 -1.84 -3.07
CA LEU A 35 -9.49 -1.80 -4.06
C LEU A 35 -9.81 -0.71 -5.10
N LEU A 36 -9.10 0.41 -5.04
CA LEU A 36 -9.44 1.60 -5.82
C LEU A 36 -8.25 2.16 -6.61
N PRO A 37 -8.47 2.54 -7.87
CA PRO A 37 -7.55 3.49 -8.52
C PRO A 37 -7.41 4.75 -7.67
N ILE A 38 -6.20 5.31 -7.62
CA ILE A 38 -5.90 6.44 -6.73
C ILE A 38 -6.80 7.66 -6.99
N GLU A 39 -7.23 7.83 -8.24
CA GLU A 39 -8.11 8.92 -8.67
C GLU A 39 -9.52 8.82 -8.04
N ASN A 40 -9.90 7.63 -7.59
CA ASN A 40 -11.19 7.39 -6.93
C ASN A 40 -11.09 7.42 -5.40
N VAL A 41 -9.90 7.62 -4.84
CA VAL A 41 -9.69 7.75 -3.40
C VAL A 41 -9.89 9.20 -2.99
N THR A 42 -10.83 9.45 -2.10
CA THR A 42 -11.02 10.79 -1.53
C THR A 42 -10.29 10.92 -0.20
N VAL A 43 -9.74 12.11 0.09
CA VAL A 43 -9.03 12.34 1.36
C VAL A 43 -9.91 12.01 2.58
N PRO A 44 -11.19 12.44 2.67
CA PRO A 44 -12.02 12.10 3.83
C PRO A 44 -12.26 10.60 3.99
N SER A 45 -12.27 9.81 2.91
CA SER A 45 -12.50 8.36 3.00
C SER A 45 -11.37 7.63 3.73
N LEU A 46 -10.17 8.19 3.79
CA LEU A 46 -9.03 7.60 4.50
C LEU A 46 -9.32 7.35 5.99
N LEU A 47 -10.20 8.14 6.60
CA LEU A 47 -10.59 7.98 7.99
C LEU A 47 -11.36 6.68 8.27
N SER A 48 -12.03 6.13 7.26
CA SER A 48 -12.91 4.96 7.39
C SER A 48 -12.16 3.63 7.45
N TYR A 49 -10.86 3.63 7.16
CA TYR A 49 -10.07 2.41 7.09
C TYR A 49 -9.21 2.21 8.34
N ASP A 50 -9.05 0.96 8.74
CA ASP A 50 -8.12 0.53 9.80
C ASP A 50 -6.68 0.41 9.24
N GLY A 51 -6.55 0.17 7.93
CA GLY A 51 -5.27 0.13 7.23
C GLY A 51 -5.35 0.70 5.82
N ILE A 52 -4.23 1.29 5.37
CA ILE A 52 -4.10 1.94 4.05
C ILE A 52 -2.83 1.44 3.38
N ILE A 53 -2.97 0.81 2.23
CA ILE A 53 -1.86 0.35 1.39
C ILE A 53 -1.88 1.15 0.09
N LEU A 54 -0.75 1.79 -0.25
CA LEU A 54 -0.65 2.59 -1.46
C LEU A 54 0.38 1.99 -2.42
N GLY A 55 0.02 1.89 -3.69
CA GLY A 55 0.87 1.38 -4.74
C GLY A 55 1.09 2.35 -5.89
N SER A 56 2.32 2.36 -6.38
CA SER A 56 2.72 3.21 -7.50
C SER A 56 3.73 2.50 -8.39
N PRO A 57 3.69 2.72 -9.72
CA PRO A 57 4.87 2.46 -10.53
C PRO A 57 6.00 3.40 -10.10
N ASP A 58 7.23 2.97 -10.34
CA ASP A 58 8.40 3.82 -10.22
C ASP A 58 8.47 4.76 -11.44
N TYR A 59 8.36 6.04 -11.16
CA TYR A 59 8.54 7.11 -12.14
C TYR A 59 9.69 8.01 -11.71
N TYR A 60 10.82 7.90 -12.42
CA TYR A 60 12.02 8.68 -12.11
C TYR A 60 12.47 8.56 -10.65
N GLY A 61 12.49 7.34 -10.12
CA GLY A 61 12.97 7.05 -8.77
C GLY A 61 11.98 7.33 -7.65
N GLY A 62 10.72 7.64 -7.98
CA GLY A 62 9.69 7.97 -7.00
C GLY A 62 8.28 7.58 -7.43
N MET A 63 7.31 7.89 -6.58
CA MET A 63 5.91 7.61 -6.87
C MET A 63 5.35 8.49 -7.98
N ALA A 64 4.37 7.98 -8.70
CA ALA A 64 3.61 8.74 -9.69
C ALA A 64 2.91 9.95 -9.04
N ALA A 65 2.79 11.03 -9.81
CA ALA A 65 2.23 12.30 -9.32
C ALA A 65 0.85 12.17 -8.64
N PRO A 66 -0.11 11.35 -9.13
CA PRO A 66 -1.41 11.21 -8.46
C PRO A 66 -1.31 10.62 -7.05
N VAL A 67 -0.35 9.72 -6.79
CA VAL A 67 -0.13 9.16 -5.45
C VAL A 67 0.43 10.22 -4.52
N LYS A 68 1.41 11.02 -4.99
CA LYS A 68 1.97 12.14 -4.21
C LYS A 68 0.90 13.20 -3.94
N GLN A 69 0.03 13.48 -4.91
CA GLN A 69 -1.06 14.44 -4.73
C GLN A 69 -2.02 14.01 -3.61
N LEU A 70 -2.40 12.72 -3.55
CA LEU A 70 -3.22 12.23 -2.45
C LEU A 70 -2.52 12.44 -1.10
N LEU A 71 -1.22 12.14 -1.00
CA LEU A 71 -0.45 12.36 0.23
C LEU A 71 -0.37 13.85 0.60
N ASP A 72 -0.15 14.74 -0.36
CA ASP A 72 -0.10 16.17 -0.11
C ASP A 72 -1.47 16.70 0.37
N ASP A 73 -2.54 16.31 -0.29
CA ASP A 73 -3.90 16.72 0.07
C ASP A 73 -4.34 16.15 1.43
N SER A 74 -3.76 15.03 1.85
CA SER A 74 -4.08 14.37 3.13
C SER A 74 -3.60 15.16 4.36
N VAL A 75 -2.85 16.24 4.18
CA VAL A 75 -2.47 17.16 5.28
C VAL A 75 -3.68 17.62 6.10
N ARG A 76 -4.86 17.70 5.48
CA ARG A 76 -6.12 18.04 6.17
C ARG A 76 -6.50 17.06 7.28
N LEU A 77 -5.97 15.84 7.23
CA LEU A 77 -6.21 14.78 8.22
C LEU A 77 -5.01 14.57 9.16
N HIS A 78 -4.06 15.52 9.19
CA HIS A 78 -2.84 15.36 9.98
C HIS A 78 -3.16 14.99 11.43
N GLY A 79 -2.54 13.90 11.91
CA GLY A 79 -2.78 13.33 13.24
C GLY A 79 -4.01 12.41 13.37
N GLN A 80 -4.95 12.45 12.43
CA GLN A 80 -6.18 11.62 12.50
C GLN A 80 -6.00 10.20 11.96
N LEU A 81 -4.89 9.92 11.27
CA LEU A 81 -4.54 8.58 10.79
C LEU A 81 -3.54 7.88 11.74
N ALA A 82 -3.15 8.53 12.83
CA ALA A 82 -2.20 7.98 13.79
C ALA A 82 -2.69 6.64 14.35
N GLY A 83 -1.78 5.66 14.43
CA GLY A 83 -2.07 4.31 14.91
C GLY A 83 -2.71 3.37 13.89
N LYS A 84 -3.18 3.85 12.74
CA LYS A 84 -3.64 2.98 11.63
C LYS A 84 -2.46 2.30 10.97
N VAL A 85 -2.70 1.17 10.32
CA VAL A 85 -1.64 0.42 9.63
C VAL A 85 -1.41 0.98 8.24
N GLY A 86 -0.15 1.22 7.88
CA GLY A 86 0.27 1.66 6.56
C GLY A 86 1.06 0.61 5.80
N GLY A 87 1.01 0.66 4.49
CA GLY A 87 1.83 -0.18 3.63
C GLY A 87 2.04 0.42 2.24
N ALA A 88 3.04 -0.08 1.52
CA ALA A 88 3.35 0.38 0.18
C ALA A 88 3.84 -0.76 -0.71
N PHE A 89 3.68 -0.61 -2.03
CA PHE A 89 4.21 -1.52 -3.04
C PHE A 89 4.53 -0.78 -4.34
N SER A 90 5.41 -1.34 -5.16
CA SER A 90 5.84 -0.68 -6.39
C SER A 90 6.18 -1.65 -7.51
N SER A 91 5.94 -1.24 -8.74
CA SER A 91 6.45 -1.88 -9.96
C SER A 91 7.43 -0.96 -10.68
N ALA A 92 8.42 -1.52 -11.35
CA ALA A 92 9.41 -0.79 -12.14
C ALA A 92 9.71 -1.54 -13.46
N ALA A 93 10.29 -0.82 -14.43
CA ALA A 93 10.66 -1.41 -15.72
C ALA A 93 11.94 -2.25 -15.64
N ASN A 94 12.83 -1.99 -14.67
CA ASN A 94 14.12 -2.67 -14.57
C ASN A 94 14.61 -2.77 -13.12
N ILE A 95 15.50 -3.72 -12.88
CA ILE A 95 16.21 -3.85 -11.61
C ILE A 95 17.03 -2.57 -11.34
N GLY A 96 16.99 -2.09 -10.11
CA GLY A 96 17.72 -0.86 -9.73
C GLY A 96 17.08 0.42 -10.29
N GLY A 97 15.85 0.34 -10.81
CA GLY A 97 15.14 1.50 -11.37
C GLY A 97 14.52 2.44 -10.33
N GLY A 98 14.33 1.97 -9.09
CA GLY A 98 13.80 2.81 -8.02
C GLY A 98 12.58 2.25 -7.28
N ASN A 99 12.38 0.92 -7.26
CA ASN A 99 11.30 0.29 -6.50
C ASN A 99 11.36 0.67 -5.02
N GLU A 100 12.52 0.52 -4.38
CA GLU A 100 12.70 0.80 -2.96
C GLU A 100 12.54 2.30 -2.66
N THR A 101 13.08 3.18 -3.50
CA THR A 101 12.91 4.63 -3.30
C THR A 101 11.46 5.07 -3.46
N THR A 102 10.71 4.46 -4.37
CA THR A 102 9.28 4.70 -4.54
C THR A 102 8.49 4.25 -3.31
N ILE A 103 8.72 3.03 -2.83
CA ILE A 103 8.09 2.50 -1.61
C ILE A 103 8.44 3.37 -0.40
N LEU A 104 9.72 3.68 -0.20
CA LEU A 104 10.16 4.51 0.93
C LEU A 104 9.56 5.91 0.87
N GLY A 105 9.43 6.50 -0.31
CA GLY A 105 8.75 7.78 -0.46
C GLY A 105 7.30 7.75 -0.01
N ILE A 106 6.56 6.69 -0.32
CA ILE A 106 5.18 6.48 0.18
C ILE A 106 5.19 6.27 1.69
N ILE A 107 6.07 5.39 2.20
CA ILE A 107 6.19 5.09 3.64
C ILE A 107 6.49 6.35 4.44
N HIS A 108 7.36 7.24 3.96
CA HIS A 108 7.63 8.51 4.62
C HIS A 108 6.34 9.32 4.83
N GLY A 109 5.48 9.42 3.83
CA GLY A 109 4.19 10.11 3.96
C GLY A 109 3.28 9.45 5.00
N LEU A 110 3.21 8.12 5.03
CA LEU A 110 2.42 7.38 6.01
C LEU A 110 2.97 7.57 7.44
N LEU A 111 4.29 7.57 7.60
CA LEU A 111 4.94 7.81 8.90
C LEU A 111 4.70 9.23 9.42
N VAL A 112 4.66 10.24 8.54
CA VAL A 112 4.31 11.64 8.93
C VAL A 112 2.90 11.70 9.53
N HIS A 113 1.99 10.85 9.07
CA HIS A 113 0.64 10.71 9.66
C HIS A 113 0.62 9.95 10.99
N GLY A 114 1.75 9.40 11.45
CA GLY A 114 1.82 8.58 12.66
C GLY A 114 1.30 7.15 12.47
N MET A 115 1.24 6.68 11.22
CA MET A 115 0.81 5.32 10.92
C MET A 115 1.89 4.29 11.29
N ILE A 116 1.47 3.07 11.57
CA ILE A 116 2.35 1.93 11.87
C ILE A 116 2.63 1.20 10.57
N VAL A 117 3.89 1.18 10.13
CA VAL A 117 4.31 0.48 8.91
C VAL A 117 5.15 -0.73 9.29
N PRO A 118 4.65 -1.96 9.07
CA PRO A 118 5.43 -3.15 9.38
C PRO A 118 6.49 -3.43 8.32
N GLY A 119 7.66 -3.88 8.76
CA GLY A 119 8.66 -4.47 7.89
C GLY A 119 8.37 -5.93 7.60
N VAL A 120 8.95 -6.46 6.53
CA VAL A 120 8.86 -7.87 6.13
C VAL A 120 10.24 -8.52 6.28
N ALA A 121 10.37 -9.50 7.17
CA ALA A 121 11.66 -10.12 7.46
C ALA A 121 12.15 -11.06 6.34
N VAL A 122 11.23 -11.63 5.56
CA VAL A 122 11.55 -12.59 4.48
C VAL A 122 10.91 -12.15 3.18
N GLY A 123 11.72 -11.86 2.19
CA GLY A 123 11.28 -11.38 0.87
C GLY A 123 11.51 -9.87 0.72
N ASP A 124 10.53 -9.17 0.17
CA ASP A 124 10.60 -7.75 -0.12
C ASP A 124 10.40 -6.94 1.17
N HIS A 125 11.49 -6.50 1.80
CA HIS A 125 11.52 -5.99 3.18
C HIS A 125 10.66 -4.75 3.43
N TYR A 126 10.52 -3.89 2.44
CA TYR A 126 9.79 -2.62 2.57
C TYR A 126 8.36 -2.70 2.03
N GLY A 127 8.02 -3.78 1.36
CA GLY A 127 6.78 -4.02 0.65
C GLY A 127 7.04 -4.63 -0.72
N PRO A 128 6.02 -5.27 -1.34
CA PRO A 128 6.20 -5.99 -2.59
C PRO A 128 6.73 -5.14 -3.73
N VAL A 129 7.67 -5.69 -4.48
CA VAL A 129 8.23 -5.11 -5.71
C VAL A 129 8.01 -6.03 -6.91
N SER A 130 7.76 -5.45 -8.07
CA SER A 130 7.69 -6.16 -9.36
C SER A 130 8.57 -5.49 -10.38
N ILE A 131 9.23 -6.29 -11.20
CA ILE A 131 9.88 -5.84 -12.44
C ILE A 131 8.97 -6.21 -13.59
N ASN A 132 8.39 -5.22 -14.27
CA ASN A 132 7.34 -5.41 -15.27
C ASN A 132 6.10 -6.11 -14.68
N ALA A 133 5.47 -7.02 -15.45
CA ALA A 133 4.32 -7.78 -14.98
C ALA A 133 4.68 -8.67 -13.78
N PRO A 134 3.80 -8.77 -12.77
CA PRO A 134 4.01 -9.66 -11.64
C PRO A 134 4.16 -11.12 -12.08
N ASP A 135 5.21 -11.78 -11.61
CA ASP A 135 5.44 -13.21 -11.73
C ASP A 135 4.89 -13.97 -10.49
N GLU A 136 5.07 -15.28 -10.45
CA GLU A 136 4.63 -16.11 -9.32
C GLU A 136 5.29 -15.71 -7.98
N ARG A 137 6.53 -15.22 -8.00
CA ARG A 137 7.22 -14.72 -6.81
C ARG A 137 6.50 -13.49 -6.28
N VAL A 138 6.21 -12.54 -7.17
CA VAL A 138 5.52 -11.29 -6.81
C VAL A 138 4.10 -11.57 -6.34
N GLU A 139 3.36 -12.46 -7.00
CA GLU A 139 2.04 -12.88 -6.55
C GLU A 139 2.06 -13.38 -5.11
N ARG A 140 2.98 -14.30 -4.78
CA ARG A 140 3.13 -14.83 -3.42
C ARG A 140 3.49 -13.74 -2.40
N GLN A 141 4.41 -12.82 -2.75
CA GLN A 141 4.79 -11.71 -1.87
C GLN A 141 3.61 -10.75 -1.63
N CYS A 142 2.89 -10.40 -2.67
CA CYS A 142 1.70 -9.55 -2.58
C CYS A 142 0.62 -10.16 -1.68
N LYS A 143 0.27 -11.45 -1.87
CA LYS A 143 -0.72 -12.12 -1.03
C LYS A 143 -0.30 -12.17 0.44
N LYS A 144 0.96 -12.54 0.72
CA LYS A 144 1.51 -12.55 2.08
C LYS A 144 1.48 -11.15 2.72
N TYR A 145 1.77 -10.12 1.95
CA TYR A 145 1.74 -8.76 2.43
C TYR A 145 0.33 -8.28 2.79
N GLY A 146 -0.65 -8.57 1.93
CA GLY A 146 -2.06 -8.28 2.21
C GLY A 146 -2.55 -8.97 3.49
N LEU A 147 -2.19 -10.24 3.66
CA LEU A 147 -2.51 -11.02 4.86
C LEU A 147 -1.86 -10.41 6.11
N LEU A 148 -0.58 -10.03 6.05
CA LEU A 148 0.15 -9.40 7.15
C LEU A 148 -0.51 -8.10 7.60
N ILE A 149 -0.78 -7.19 6.67
CA ILE A 149 -1.40 -5.89 6.97
C ILE A 149 -2.79 -6.08 7.57
N ALA A 150 -3.60 -6.99 7.02
CA ALA A 150 -4.94 -7.27 7.51
C ALA A 150 -4.94 -7.84 8.94
N ASP A 151 -4.01 -8.74 9.25
CA ASP A 151 -3.88 -9.32 10.59
C ASP A 151 -3.46 -8.27 11.62
N ILE A 152 -2.47 -7.42 11.30
CA ILE A 152 -2.04 -6.34 12.19
C ILE A 152 -3.18 -5.34 12.40
N ALA A 153 -3.86 -4.91 11.35
CA ALA A 153 -4.98 -3.98 11.46
C ALA A 153 -6.12 -4.54 12.33
N ARG A 154 -6.40 -5.83 12.20
CA ARG A 154 -7.38 -6.52 13.06
C ARG A 154 -6.97 -6.51 14.52
N ARG A 155 -5.72 -6.87 14.84
CA ARG A 155 -5.22 -6.91 16.22
C ARG A 155 -5.28 -5.53 16.88
N LEU A 156 -4.82 -4.48 16.17
CA LEU A 156 -4.86 -3.11 16.71
C LEU A 156 -6.28 -2.60 16.94
N LYS A 157 -7.23 -3.02 16.09
CA LYS A 157 -8.64 -2.67 16.26
C LYS A 157 -9.29 -3.38 17.44
N ASP A 158 -8.94 -4.64 17.67
CA ASP A 158 -9.55 -5.45 18.75
C ASP A 158 -9.02 -5.05 20.15
N GLU A 159 -7.84 -4.38 20.20
CA GLU A 159 -7.21 -3.93 21.43
C GLU A 159 -7.53 -2.46 21.80
N GLY A 160 -8.17 -1.72 20.89
CA GLY A 160 -8.52 -0.29 21.07
C GLY A 160 -9.99 -0.11 21.37
#